data_030d5c88cae238aef1771637b75ba537
#
_entry.id   030d5c88cae238aef1771637b75ba537
#
_cell.length_a   1.000
_cell.length_b   1.000
_cell.length_c   1.000
_cell.angle_alpha   90.00
_cell.angle_beta   90.00
_cell.angle_gamma   90.00
#
_symmetry.space_group_name_H-M   'P 1'
#
loop_
_entity.id
_entity.type
_entity.pdbx_description
1 polymer ?
#
loop_
_entity_poly.entity_id
_entity_poly.type
_entity_poly.pdbx_seq_one_letter_code
_entity_poly.pdbx_strand_id
1 'polypeptide(L)'
;MRRALLDVARHVQEAEPGTRAFFVSQDTGDGRIFTTYERFTDQAAMDRHNGSAAVARFFATAKPILDGEVVLHIGREVSSTP
;
A
#
# COMPACT_ATOMS: atom_id res chain seq x y z
N MET A 1 6.76 -6.88 9.26
CA MET A 1 5.83 -5.94 8.60
C MET A 1 6.56 -4.96 7.69
N ARG A 2 7.54 -4.26 8.18
CA ARG A 2 8.27 -3.26 7.39
C ARG A 2 8.84 -3.81 6.09
N ARG A 3 9.55 -4.94 6.15
CA ARG A 3 10.13 -5.56 4.96
C ARG A 3 9.05 -5.98 3.95
N ALA A 4 7.95 -6.53 4.44
CA ALA A 4 6.85 -6.94 3.57
C ALA A 4 6.26 -5.76 2.82
N LEU A 5 6.07 -4.61 3.48
CA LEU A 5 5.59 -3.39 2.84
C LEU A 5 6.60 -2.82 1.84
N LEU A 6 7.90 -2.87 2.17
CA LEU A 6 8.94 -2.39 1.26
C LEU A 6 9.07 -3.29 0.03
N ASP A 7 8.78 -4.58 0.14
CA ASP A 7 8.74 -5.48 -1.01
C ASP A 7 7.60 -5.11 -1.96
N VAL A 8 6.43 -4.74 -1.43
CA VAL A 8 5.33 -4.22 -2.25
C VAL A 8 5.74 -2.92 -2.94
N ALA A 9 6.36 -2.00 -2.21
CA ALA A 9 6.82 -0.73 -2.77
C ALA A 9 7.79 -0.94 -3.93
N ARG A 10 8.71 -1.89 -3.82
CA ARG A 10 9.63 -2.24 -4.90
C ARG A 10 8.90 -2.78 -6.11
N HIS A 11 7.94 -3.69 -5.91
CA HIS A 11 7.11 -4.23 -6.99
C HIS A 11 6.37 -3.12 -7.73
N VAL A 12 5.77 -2.19 -6.98
CA VAL A 12 5.07 -1.05 -7.56
C VAL A 12 6.00 -0.24 -8.46
N GLN A 13 7.19 0.07 -7.98
CA GLN A 13 8.17 0.85 -8.73
C GLN A 13 8.61 0.15 -10.01
N GLU A 14 8.77 -1.17 -9.97
CA GLU A 14 9.28 -1.95 -11.09
C GLU A 14 8.23 -2.36 -12.10
N ALA A 15 6.96 -2.55 -11.68
CA ALA A 15 5.96 -3.25 -12.49
C ALA A 15 4.58 -2.60 -12.58
N GLU A 16 4.32 -1.49 -11.87
CA GLU A 16 2.99 -0.90 -11.82
C GLU A 16 2.99 0.58 -12.24
N PRO A 17 3.03 0.87 -13.55
CA PRO A 17 3.04 2.27 -14.01
C PRO A 17 1.74 3.02 -13.65
N GLY A 18 0.63 2.31 -13.44
CA GLY A 18 -0.64 2.92 -13.03
C GLY A 18 -0.73 3.27 -11.55
N THR A 19 0.19 2.78 -10.73
CA THR A 19 0.32 3.17 -9.32
C THR A 19 1.29 4.33 -9.23
N ARG A 20 0.75 5.53 -9.08
CA ARG A 20 1.51 6.78 -9.16
C ARG A 20 2.26 7.10 -7.88
N ALA A 21 1.82 6.58 -6.76
CA ALA A 21 2.50 6.72 -5.47
C ALA A 21 2.18 5.53 -4.59
N PHE A 22 3.17 5.11 -3.83
CA PHE A 22 3.02 4.11 -2.79
C PHE A 22 4.00 4.48 -1.68
N PHE A 23 3.51 5.26 -0.72
CA PHE A 23 4.33 5.73 0.39
C PHE A 23 4.03 4.88 1.63
N VAL A 24 5.07 4.43 2.29
CA VAL A 24 4.98 3.66 3.53
C VAL A 24 5.46 4.53 4.67
N SER A 25 4.64 4.65 5.71
CA SER A 25 5.00 5.38 6.92
C SER A 25 4.93 4.45 8.12
N GLN A 26 5.89 4.58 9.01
CA GLN A 26 5.86 3.94 10.32
C GLN A 26 5.61 5.01 11.36
N ASP A 27 4.64 4.78 12.27
CA ASP A 27 4.29 5.76 13.28
C ASP A 27 5.48 6.07 14.19
N THR A 28 5.68 7.34 14.49
CA THR A 28 6.81 7.77 15.34
C THR A 28 6.58 7.47 16.81
N GLY A 29 5.32 7.39 17.23
CA GLY A 29 4.96 7.09 18.62
C GLY A 29 4.80 5.60 18.91
N ASP A 30 4.37 4.81 17.90
CA ASP A 30 4.20 3.37 18.02
C ASP A 30 4.70 2.68 16.75
N GLY A 31 5.89 2.10 16.81
CA GLY A 31 6.51 1.43 15.67
C GLY A 31 5.77 0.21 15.13
N ARG A 32 4.70 -0.24 15.80
CA ARG A 32 3.85 -1.32 15.31
C ARG A 32 2.80 -0.84 14.31
N ILE A 33 2.60 0.49 14.21
CA ILE A 33 1.60 1.07 13.33
C ILE A 33 2.25 1.51 12.02
N PHE A 34 1.75 0.98 10.91
CA PHE A 34 2.18 1.34 9.56
C PHE A 34 1.00 1.89 8.79
N THR A 35 1.27 2.88 7.95
CA THR A 35 0.27 3.49 7.07
C THR A 35 0.83 3.54 5.67
N THR A 36 0.00 3.24 4.68
CA THR A 36 0.34 3.46 3.28
C THR A 36 -0.55 4.55 2.71
N TYR A 37 0.03 5.39 1.86
CA TYR A 37 -0.70 6.33 1.02
C TYR A 37 -0.43 5.96 -0.43
N GLU A 38 -1.51 5.68 -1.17
CA GLU A 38 -1.42 5.12 -2.51
C GLU A 38 -2.23 5.97 -3.48
N ARG A 39 -1.64 6.25 -4.65
CA ARG A 39 -2.30 7.00 -5.72
C ARG A 39 -2.30 6.18 -6.99
N PHE A 40 -3.42 6.20 -7.70
CA PHE A 40 -3.60 5.44 -8.93
C PHE A 40 -4.07 6.36 -10.06
N THR A 41 -3.74 6.00 -11.30
CA THR A 41 -4.18 6.75 -12.47
C THR A 41 -5.70 6.64 -12.66
N ASP A 42 -6.27 5.47 -12.33
CA ASP A 42 -7.70 5.19 -12.47
C ASP A 42 -8.10 3.98 -11.63
N GLN A 43 -9.38 3.66 -11.62
CA GLN A 43 -9.91 2.51 -10.89
C GLN A 43 -9.29 1.19 -11.36
N ALA A 44 -9.07 1.04 -12.67
CA ALA A 44 -8.48 -0.18 -13.21
C ALA A 44 -7.06 -0.40 -12.69
N ALA A 45 -6.27 0.68 -12.53
CA ALA A 45 -4.93 0.60 -11.97
C ALA A 45 -4.98 0.17 -10.49
N MET A 46 -5.91 0.72 -9.71
CA MET A 46 -6.10 0.30 -8.33
C MET A 46 -6.49 -1.18 -8.23
N ASP A 47 -7.39 -1.64 -9.09
CA ASP A 47 -7.82 -3.04 -9.11
C ASP A 47 -6.66 -3.97 -9.46
N ARG A 48 -5.81 -3.58 -10.42
CA ARG A 48 -4.62 -4.37 -10.78
C ARG A 48 -3.64 -4.45 -9.60
N HIS A 49 -3.43 -3.33 -8.91
CA HIS A 49 -2.56 -3.32 -7.73
C HIS A 49 -3.10 -4.26 -6.65
N ASN A 50 -4.35 -4.10 -6.27
CA ASN A 50 -4.98 -4.88 -5.21
C ASN A 50 -5.07 -6.37 -5.57
N GLY A 51 -5.18 -6.71 -6.84
CA GLY A 51 -5.21 -8.08 -7.32
C GLY A 51 -3.84 -8.67 -7.65
N SER A 52 -2.76 -7.94 -7.43
CA SER A 52 -1.41 -8.39 -7.81
C SER A 52 -0.91 -9.53 -6.93
N ALA A 53 0.00 -10.33 -7.48
CA ALA A 53 0.67 -11.38 -6.71
C ALA A 53 1.50 -10.81 -5.57
N ALA A 54 2.07 -9.62 -5.74
CA ALA A 54 2.85 -8.95 -4.69
C ALA A 54 1.99 -8.61 -3.48
N VAL A 55 0.78 -8.09 -3.69
CA VAL A 55 -0.17 -7.79 -2.61
C VAL A 55 -0.65 -9.09 -1.96
N ALA A 56 -0.92 -10.12 -2.74
CA ALA A 56 -1.31 -11.42 -2.18
C ALA A 56 -0.21 -12.00 -1.28
N ARG A 57 1.05 -11.92 -1.70
CA ARG A 57 2.20 -12.34 -0.88
C ARG A 57 2.31 -11.50 0.38
N PHE A 58 2.09 -10.20 0.26
CA PHE A 58 2.09 -9.32 1.42
C PHE A 58 1.09 -9.79 2.48
N PHE A 59 -0.16 -10.02 2.09
CA PHE A 59 -1.19 -10.44 3.03
C PHE A 59 -0.93 -11.83 3.60
N ALA A 60 -0.34 -12.74 2.84
CA ALA A 60 0.06 -14.05 3.36
C ALA A 60 1.08 -13.91 4.50
N THR A 61 1.99 -12.94 4.41
CA THR A 61 2.99 -12.67 5.45
C THR A 61 2.38 -11.86 6.61
N ALA A 62 1.57 -10.86 6.29
CA ALA A 62 1.09 -9.88 7.26
C ALA A 62 -0.08 -10.39 8.11
N LYS A 63 -0.99 -11.19 7.53
CA LYS A 63 -2.21 -11.61 8.19
C LYS A 63 -1.98 -12.22 9.59
N PRO A 64 -1.03 -13.14 9.79
CA PRO A 64 -0.80 -13.71 11.11
C PRO A 64 -0.21 -12.74 12.14
N ILE A 65 0.34 -11.61 11.71
CA ILE A 65 0.97 -10.64 12.61
C ILE A 65 0.16 -9.35 12.77
N LEU A 66 -0.95 -9.20 12.04
CA LEU A 66 -1.83 -8.05 12.19
C LEU A 66 -2.64 -8.16 13.47
N ASP A 67 -2.74 -7.03 14.18
CA ASP A 67 -3.59 -6.90 15.35
C ASP A 67 -4.86 -6.16 14.92
N GLY A 68 -5.88 -6.93 14.54
CA GLY A 68 -7.13 -6.37 14.06
C GLY A 68 -7.20 -6.24 12.55
N GLU A 69 -8.21 -5.53 12.08
CA GLU A 69 -8.46 -5.34 10.65
C GLU A 69 -7.65 -4.19 10.07
N VAL A 70 -7.35 -4.30 8.77
CA VAL A 70 -6.78 -3.19 8.02
C VAL A 70 -7.86 -2.13 7.82
N VAL A 71 -7.55 -0.90 8.19
CA VAL A 71 -8.45 0.23 7.94
C VAL A 71 -8.13 0.80 6.57
N LEU A 72 -9.15 0.90 5.72
CA LEU A 72 -9.02 1.38 4.34
C LEU A 72 -9.93 2.57 4.11
N HIS A 73 -9.34 3.64 3.57
CA HIS A 73 -10.09 4.81 3.11
C HIS A 73 -9.81 4.99 1.62
N ILE A 74 -10.88 5.10 0.83
CA ILE A 74 -10.78 5.35 -0.61
C ILE A 74 -11.41 6.71 -0.88
N GLY A 75 -10.66 7.58 -1.55
CA GLY A 75 -11.14 8.91 -1.86
C GLY A 75 -10.64 9.40 -3.21
N ARG A 76 -11.16 10.53 -3.62
CA ARG A 76 -10.70 11.26 -4.79
C ARG A 76 -9.95 12.49 -4.32
N GLU A 77 -8.74 12.67 -4.83
CA GLU A 77 -7.96 13.85 -4.48
C GLU A 77 -8.64 15.11 -5.01
N VAL A 78 -8.78 16.11 -4.13
CA VAL A 78 -9.34 17.42 -4.49
C VAL A 78 -8.26 18.50 -4.52
N SER A 79 -7.03 18.13 -4.22
CA SER A 79 -5.84 18.99 -4.28
C SER A 79 -4.65 18.14 -4.65
N SER A 80 -3.76 18.68 -5.47
CA SER A 80 -2.52 18.00 -5.87
C SER A 80 -1.28 18.80 -5.51
N THR A 81 -1.41 19.74 -4.59
CA THR A 81 -0.28 20.54 -4.12
C THR A 81 0.69 19.66 -3.33
N PRO A 82 1.97 19.62 -3.71
CA PRO A 82 2.98 18.86 -3.00
C PRO A 82 3.22 19.35 -1.58
#